data_ccd308e13cd718c449c0aa364695d5e0
#
_entry.id   ccd308e13cd718c449c0aa364695d5e0
#
_cell.length_a   1.000
_cell.length_b   1.000
_cell.length_c   1.000
_cell.angle_alpha   90.00
_cell.angle_beta   90.00
_cell.angle_gamma   90.00
#
_symmetry.space_group_name_H-M   'P 1'
#
loop_
_entity.id
_entity.type
_entity.pdbx_description
1 polymer ?
#
loop_
_entity_poly.entity_id
_entity_poly.type
_entity_poly.pdbx_seq_one_letter_code
_entity_poly.pdbx_strand_id
1 'polypeptide(L)'
;MANADGSVIFSCDLDSTKAQKKLSKLRDKISELNSELEKETGNKLNLEKQLDAASQAAKATEERVKALRKEVERLNDREWIQKQGFTQSEYQAQVLDRRAAAEAELKQQEELLHTQTKEVKTLSAAYEETTANIDSMTVKLDKAKVAAGELIANTEQERREREAENSALAKASQYAARFKDQVKSLARSMLVFSVITAALMALRKQIKAAIATSTEA
;
A
#
# COMPACT_ATOMS: atom_id res chain seq x y z
N MET A 1 37.30 0.53 -4.32
CA MET A 1 36.54 0.89 -3.11
C MET A 1 35.09 0.90 -3.51
N ALA A 2 34.26 0.01 -2.97
CA ALA A 2 32.84 -0.01 -3.25
C ALA A 2 32.17 1.10 -2.40
N ASN A 3 31.55 2.07 -3.05
CA ASN A 3 30.72 3.04 -2.35
C ASN A 3 29.46 2.33 -1.81
N ALA A 4 29.13 2.63 -0.57
CA ALA A 4 27.99 2.05 0.16
C ALA A 4 26.62 2.48 -0.39
N ASP A 5 26.58 3.30 -1.44
CA ASP A 5 25.39 3.87 -2.06
C ASP A 5 24.79 3.04 -3.22
N GLY A 6 25.32 1.84 -3.46
CA GLY A 6 24.80 0.95 -4.49
C GLY A 6 25.11 1.39 -5.92
N SER A 7 25.95 2.40 -6.14
CA SER A 7 26.36 2.81 -7.48
C SER A 7 27.26 1.75 -8.12
N VAL A 8 26.89 1.28 -9.29
CA VAL A 8 27.71 0.38 -10.11
C VAL A 8 28.66 1.23 -10.92
N ILE A 9 29.94 1.23 -10.55
CA ILE A 9 30.98 1.93 -11.31
C ILE A 9 31.50 0.99 -12.40
N PHE A 10 31.14 1.27 -13.65
CA PHE A 10 31.77 0.63 -14.80
C PHE A 10 33.01 1.44 -15.20
N SER A 11 34.20 0.92 -15.00
CA SER A 11 35.42 1.49 -15.58
C SER A 11 35.75 0.71 -16.84
N CYS A 12 35.62 1.34 -17.98
CA CYS A 12 35.93 0.76 -19.27
C CYS A 12 36.76 1.76 -20.10
N ASP A 13 37.98 1.39 -20.50
CA ASP A 13 38.73 2.11 -21.51
C ASP A 13 38.26 1.71 -22.89
N LEU A 14 37.21 2.40 -23.39
CA LEU A 14 36.66 2.21 -24.72
C LEU A 14 37.40 3.12 -25.71
N ASP A 15 38.11 2.54 -26.66
CA ASP A 15 38.86 3.27 -27.72
C ASP A 15 37.99 4.06 -28.70
N SER A 16 36.65 3.91 -28.66
CA SER A 16 35.75 4.67 -29.51
C SER A 16 34.99 5.73 -28.73
N THR A 17 35.21 6.98 -29.07
CA THR A 17 34.48 8.15 -28.52
C THR A 17 32.96 8.03 -28.63
N LYS A 18 32.42 7.27 -29.55
CA LYS A 18 30.98 7.00 -29.67
C LYS A 18 30.45 6.02 -28.63
N ALA A 19 31.20 4.95 -28.35
CA ALA A 19 30.82 3.95 -27.37
C ALA A 19 30.93 4.53 -25.96
N GLN A 20 31.99 5.31 -25.67
CA GLN A 20 32.12 6.03 -24.40
C GLN A 20 30.97 7.00 -24.12
N LYS A 21 30.54 7.77 -25.15
CA LYS A 21 29.38 8.66 -25.05
C LYS A 21 28.07 7.93 -24.79
N LYS A 22 27.88 6.76 -25.43
CA LYS A 22 26.68 5.93 -25.19
C LYS A 22 26.69 5.33 -23.79
N LEU A 23 27.85 4.86 -23.35
CA LEU A 23 27.99 4.28 -22.00
C LEU A 23 27.78 5.34 -20.90
N SER A 24 28.31 6.56 -21.08
CA SER A 24 28.04 7.68 -20.18
C SER A 24 26.54 7.94 -20.05
N LYS A 25 25.84 8.08 -21.18
CA LYS A 25 24.37 8.28 -21.15
C LYS A 25 23.60 7.15 -20.47
N LEU A 26 24.04 5.90 -20.64
CA LEU A 26 23.43 4.76 -19.94
C LEU A 26 23.69 4.79 -18.44
N ARG A 27 24.90 5.19 -18.02
CA ARG A 27 25.26 5.38 -16.61
C ARG A 27 24.40 6.46 -15.96
N ASP A 28 24.27 7.62 -16.63
CA ASP A 28 23.45 8.73 -16.13
C ASP A 28 21.99 8.27 -15.99
N LYS A 29 21.47 7.56 -16.99
CA LYS A 29 20.11 7.00 -16.93
C LYS A 29 19.93 5.94 -15.83
N ILE A 30 20.91 5.08 -15.61
CA ILE A 30 20.87 4.10 -14.51
C ILE A 30 20.90 4.80 -13.16
N SER A 31 21.71 5.85 -13.00
CA SER A 31 21.76 6.65 -11.77
C SER A 31 20.44 7.36 -11.50
N GLU A 32 19.85 7.98 -12.52
CA GLU A 32 18.55 8.65 -12.44
C GLU A 32 17.45 7.66 -12.04
N LEU A 33 17.35 6.51 -12.73
CA LEU A 33 16.36 5.48 -12.42
C LEU A 33 16.53 4.89 -11.02
N ASN A 34 17.76 4.72 -10.53
CA ASN A 34 17.99 4.28 -9.17
C ASN A 34 17.48 5.31 -8.14
N SER A 35 17.78 6.59 -8.35
CA SER A 35 17.31 7.67 -7.47
C SER A 35 15.78 7.79 -7.45
N GLU A 36 15.14 7.70 -8.63
CA GLU A 36 13.68 7.68 -8.73
C GLU A 36 13.08 6.46 -8.03
N LEU A 37 13.71 5.29 -8.19
CA LEU A 37 13.26 4.05 -7.58
C LEU A 37 13.35 4.09 -6.04
N GLU A 38 14.42 4.65 -5.48
CA GLU A 38 14.56 4.87 -4.04
C GLU A 38 13.46 5.79 -3.51
N LYS A 39 13.16 6.87 -4.23
CA LYS A 39 12.11 7.81 -3.87
C LYS A 39 10.73 7.15 -3.89
N GLU A 40 10.40 6.42 -4.96
CA GLU A 40 9.12 5.72 -5.07
C GLU A 40 8.98 4.59 -4.04
N THR A 41 10.08 3.91 -3.71
CA THR A 41 10.09 2.91 -2.65
C THR A 41 9.82 3.54 -1.27
N GLY A 42 10.38 4.73 -1.01
CA GLY A 42 10.08 5.51 0.18
C GLY A 42 8.61 5.96 0.24
N ASN A 43 8.06 6.42 -0.87
CA ASN A 43 6.65 6.79 -1.00
C ASN A 43 5.74 5.59 -0.71
N LYS A 44 6.05 4.43 -1.28
CA LYS A 44 5.30 3.19 -1.07
C LYS A 44 5.26 2.79 0.40
N LEU A 45 6.41 2.83 1.08
CA LEU A 45 6.49 2.50 2.50
C LEU A 45 5.66 3.47 3.37
N ASN A 46 5.60 4.75 2.99
CA ASN A 46 4.77 5.74 3.67
C ASN A 46 3.28 5.46 3.44
N LEU A 47 2.87 5.19 2.20
CA LEU A 47 1.49 4.82 1.85
C LEU A 47 1.05 3.54 2.57
N GLU A 48 1.92 2.56 2.71
CA GLU A 48 1.65 1.33 3.45
C GLU A 48 1.29 1.63 4.92
N LYS A 49 2.08 2.47 5.59
CA LYS A 49 1.81 2.87 6.98
C LYS A 49 0.50 3.65 7.11
N GLN A 50 0.22 4.56 6.17
CA GLN A 50 -1.03 5.33 6.18
C GLN A 50 -2.24 4.43 5.94
N LEU A 51 -2.14 3.48 5.01
CA LEU A 51 -3.20 2.53 4.68
C LEU A 51 -3.50 1.60 5.86
N ASP A 52 -2.48 1.12 6.56
CA ASP A 52 -2.64 0.29 7.75
C ASP A 52 -3.36 1.08 8.86
N ALA A 53 -2.90 2.30 9.16
CA ALA A 53 -3.53 3.16 10.16
C ALA A 53 -5.00 3.49 9.82
N ALA A 54 -5.29 3.86 8.56
CA ALA A 54 -6.64 4.16 8.10
C ALA A 54 -7.54 2.91 8.16
N SER A 55 -7.01 1.73 7.81
CA SER A 55 -7.74 0.46 7.88
C SER A 55 -8.09 0.08 9.32
N GLN A 56 -7.16 0.26 10.25
CA GLN A 56 -7.41 0.02 11.69
C GLN A 56 -8.46 0.99 12.24
N ALA A 57 -8.39 2.28 11.88
CA ALA A 57 -9.37 3.28 12.30
C ALA A 57 -10.77 2.94 11.75
N ALA A 58 -10.89 2.59 10.48
CA ALA A 58 -12.16 2.19 9.88
C ALA A 58 -12.75 0.96 10.55
N LYS A 59 -11.92 -0.04 10.88
CA LYS A 59 -12.35 -1.25 11.59
C LYS A 59 -12.85 -0.95 13.00
N ALA A 60 -12.17 -0.08 13.74
CA ALA A 60 -12.60 0.32 15.09
C ALA A 60 -13.96 1.04 15.04
N THR A 61 -14.13 1.95 14.08
CA THR A 61 -15.40 2.66 13.86
C THR A 61 -16.52 1.71 13.50
N GLU A 62 -16.26 0.72 12.64
CA GLU A 62 -17.23 -0.32 12.28
C GLU A 62 -17.71 -1.12 13.50
N GLU A 63 -16.80 -1.55 14.36
CA GLU A 63 -17.17 -2.27 15.58
C GLU A 63 -18.03 -1.37 16.50
N ARG A 64 -17.76 -0.06 16.55
CA ARG A 64 -18.59 0.90 17.28
C ARG A 64 -19.99 1.03 16.68
N VAL A 65 -20.09 1.13 15.35
CA VAL A 65 -21.35 1.14 14.61
C VAL A 65 -22.19 -0.12 14.90
N LYS A 66 -21.57 -1.30 14.88
CA LYS A 66 -22.23 -2.57 15.22
C LYS A 66 -22.76 -2.58 16.65
N ALA A 67 -21.97 -2.07 17.59
CA ALA A 67 -22.35 -2.01 19.00
C ALA A 67 -23.56 -1.07 19.20
N LEU A 68 -23.51 0.12 18.60
CA LEU A 68 -24.60 1.10 18.65
C LEU A 68 -25.89 0.59 18.02
N ARG A 69 -25.81 -0.10 16.87
CA ARG A 69 -27.00 -0.72 16.24
C ARG A 69 -27.66 -1.73 17.15
N LYS A 70 -26.88 -2.61 17.79
CA LYS A 70 -27.42 -3.56 18.78
C LYS A 70 -28.04 -2.86 19.98
N GLU A 71 -27.48 -1.75 20.41
CA GLU A 71 -28.03 -0.96 21.51
C GLU A 71 -29.35 -0.31 21.11
N VAL A 72 -29.44 0.33 19.94
CA VAL A 72 -30.67 0.90 19.39
C VAL A 72 -31.74 -0.16 19.20
N GLU A 73 -31.39 -1.32 18.63
CA GLU A 73 -32.29 -2.46 18.46
C GLU A 73 -32.88 -2.93 19.80
N ARG A 74 -32.02 -3.11 20.82
CA ARG A 74 -32.45 -3.48 22.18
C ARG A 74 -33.39 -2.43 22.80
N LEU A 75 -33.06 -1.13 22.64
CA LEU A 75 -33.87 -0.03 23.18
C LEU A 75 -35.19 0.17 22.40
N ASN A 76 -35.36 -0.46 21.25
CA ASN A 76 -36.60 -0.53 20.48
C ASN A 76 -37.42 -1.81 20.75
N ASP A 77 -36.83 -2.80 21.42
CA ASP A 77 -37.49 -4.07 21.73
C ASP A 77 -38.52 -3.89 22.85
N ARG A 78 -39.80 -3.95 22.45
CA ARG A 78 -40.97 -3.79 23.36
C ARG A 78 -41.01 -4.89 24.42
N GLU A 79 -40.67 -6.13 24.08
CA GLU A 79 -40.67 -7.24 25.03
C GLU A 79 -39.61 -7.05 26.12
N TRP A 80 -38.42 -6.63 25.69
CA TRP A 80 -37.35 -6.31 26.64
C TRP A 80 -37.73 -5.16 27.56
N ILE A 81 -38.30 -4.06 27.02
CA ILE A 81 -38.75 -2.90 27.80
C ILE A 81 -39.80 -3.31 28.85
N GLN A 82 -40.81 -4.11 28.43
CA GLN A 82 -41.88 -4.57 29.35
C GLN A 82 -41.34 -5.45 30.50
N LYS A 83 -40.39 -6.32 30.18
CA LYS A 83 -39.73 -7.20 31.19
C LYS A 83 -38.94 -6.44 32.27
N GLN A 84 -38.46 -5.23 31.96
CA GLN A 84 -37.69 -4.42 32.90
C GLN A 84 -38.59 -3.76 34.00
N GLY A 85 -39.88 -3.57 33.71
CA GLY A 85 -40.81 -2.99 34.68
C GLY A 85 -40.50 -1.54 35.04
N PHE A 86 -39.97 -0.75 34.09
CA PHE A 86 -39.60 0.64 34.31
C PHE A 86 -40.76 1.51 34.80
N THR A 87 -40.51 2.39 35.75
CA THR A 87 -41.41 3.54 36.04
C THR A 87 -41.38 4.53 34.88
N GLN A 88 -42.36 5.44 34.83
CA GLN A 88 -42.45 6.46 33.76
C GLN A 88 -41.16 7.29 33.65
N SER A 89 -40.56 7.67 34.77
CA SER A 89 -39.33 8.45 34.83
C SER A 89 -38.10 7.64 34.33
N GLU A 90 -38.00 6.38 34.75
CA GLU A 90 -36.96 5.47 34.30
C GLU A 90 -37.07 5.14 32.83
N TYR A 91 -38.29 4.95 32.32
CA TYR A 91 -38.53 4.75 30.88
C TYR A 91 -38.04 5.95 30.05
N GLN A 92 -38.36 7.17 30.49
CA GLN A 92 -37.89 8.37 29.83
C GLN A 92 -36.35 8.40 29.79
N ALA A 93 -35.67 8.30 30.92
CA ALA A 93 -34.22 8.45 31.00
C ALA A 93 -33.44 7.26 30.40
N GLN A 94 -33.87 6.01 30.70
CA GLN A 94 -33.12 4.82 30.35
C GLN A 94 -33.46 4.26 28.96
N VAL A 95 -34.60 4.61 28.39
CA VAL A 95 -35.01 4.14 27.07
C VAL A 95 -35.05 5.27 26.07
N LEU A 96 -35.87 6.30 26.26
CA LEU A 96 -36.06 7.32 25.24
C LEU A 96 -34.85 8.23 25.08
N ASP A 97 -34.32 8.78 26.16
CA ASP A 97 -33.16 9.70 26.07
C ASP A 97 -31.91 8.95 25.62
N ARG A 98 -31.72 7.74 26.14
CA ARG A 98 -30.59 6.89 25.74
C ARG A 98 -30.69 6.42 24.31
N ARG A 99 -31.90 6.10 23.80
CA ARG A 99 -32.12 5.77 22.41
C ARG A 99 -31.81 6.94 21.49
N ALA A 100 -32.31 8.13 21.82
CA ALA A 100 -32.02 9.35 21.04
C ALA A 100 -30.53 9.66 20.97
N ALA A 101 -29.80 9.49 22.07
CA ALA A 101 -28.37 9.65 22.13
C ALA A 101 -27.62 8.60 21.29
N ALA A 102 -28.03 7.33 21.38
CA ALA A 102 -27.43 6.24 20.61
C ALA A 102 -27.70 6.37 19.10
N GLU A 103 -28.90 6.79 18.70
CA GLU A 103 -29.23 7.07 17.29
C GLU A 103 -28.41 8.25 16.72
N ALA A 104 -28.23 9.31 17.50
CA ALA A 104 -27.41 10.46 17.10
C ALA A 104 -25.92 10.06 16.94
N GLU A 105 -25.38 9.32 17.90
CA GLU A 105 -24.02 8.80 17.83
C GLU A 105 -23.85 7.82 16.68
N LEU A 106 -24.81 6.93 16.46
CA LEU A 106 -24.81 5.98 15.34
C LEU A 106 -24.67 6.69 14.00
N LYS A 107 -25.48 7.74 13.78
CA LYS A 107 -25.40 8.54 12.56
C LYS A 107 -24.01 9.16 12.36
N GLN A 108 -23.44 9.74 13.41
CA GLN A 108 -22.10 10.32 13.34
C GLN A 108 -21.03 9.26 13.02
N GLN A 109 -21.11 8.09 13.64
CA GLN A 109 -20.17 7.00 13.41
C GLN A 109 -20.32 6.39 12.01
N GLU A 110 -21.52 6.34 11.45
CA GLU A 110 -21.74 5.90 10.06
C GLU A 110 -21.17 6.88 9.04
N GLU A 111 -21.30 8.19 9.26
CA GLU A 111 -20.68 9.22 8.42
C GLU A 111 -19.14 9.16 8.49
N LEU A 112 -18.59 8.96 9.70
CA LEU A 112 -17.16 8.77 9.91
C LEU A 112 -16.65 7.51 9.20
N LEU A 113 -17.35 6.38 9.36
CA LEU A 113 -16.99 5.13 8.69
C LEU A 113 -17.02 5.27 7.16
N HIS A 114 -18.01 5.99 6.62
CA HIS A 114 -18.06 6.27 5.19
C HIS A 114 -16.83 7.05 4.72
N THR A 115 -16.43 8.09 5.47
CA THR A 115 -15.26 8.91 5.16
C THR A 115 -13.97 8.09 5.23
N GLN A 116 -13.78 7.33 6.31
CA GLN A 116 -12.61 6.46 6.49
C GLN A 116 -12.52 5.38 5.41
N THR A 117 -13.64 4.78 5.03
CA THR A 117 -13.68 3.79 3.94
C THR A 117 -13.27 4.40 2.60
N LYS A 118 -13.67 5.65 2.35
CA LYS A 118 -13.25 6.39 1.16
C LYS A 118 -11.74 6.68 1.17
N GLU A 119 -11.22 7.06 2.32
CA GLU A 119 -9.78 7.31 2.52
C GLU A 119 -8.96 6.04 2.27
N VAL A 120 -9.33 4.91 2.88
CA VAL A 120 -8.71 3.59 2.64
C VAL A 120 -8.69 3.25 1.15
N LYS A 121 -9.80 3.47 0.45
CA LYS A 121 -9.88 3.22 -0.99
C LYS A 121 -8.91 4.11 -1.78
N THR A 122 -8.80 5.37 -1.43
CA THR A 122 -7.89 6.33 -2.09
C THR A 122 -6.43 5.96 -1.85
N LEU A 123 -6.07 5.62 -0.62
CA LEU A 123 -4.72 5.18 -0.25
C LEU A 123 -4.35 3.86 -0.93
N SER A 124 -5.31 2.91 -1.03
CA SER A 124 -5.10 1.65 -1.74
C SER A 124 -4.80 1.87 -3.22
N ALA A 125 -5.56 2.75 -3.88
CA ALA A 125 -5.33 3.07 -5.29
C ALA A 125 -3.95 3.73 -5.51
N ALA A 126 -3.57 4.67 -4.64
CA ALA A 126 -2.25 5.31 -4.69
C ALA A 126 -1.11 4.31 -4.45
N TYR A 127 -1.29 3.36 -3.55
CA TYR A 127 -0.33 2.30 -3.29
C TYR A 127 -0.16 1.36 -4.51
N GLU A 128 -1.26 0.98 -5.16
CA GLU A 128 -1.24 0.16 -6.38
C GLU A 128 -0.53 0.89 -7.53
N GLU A 129 -0.82 2.18 -7.73
CA GLU A 129 -0.18 3.01 -8.74
C GLU A 129 1.33 3.14 -8.49
N THR A 130 1.74 3.45 -7.26
CA THR A 130 3.16 3.53 -6.89
C THR A 130 3.86 2.20 -7.11
N THR A 131 3.20 1.08 -6.84
CA THR A 131 3.75 -0.26 -7.10
C THR A 131 3.95 -0.51 -8.59
N ALA A 132 2.98 -0.18 -9.43
CA ALA A 132 3.10 -0.30 -10.88
C ALA A 132 4.24 0.58 -11.45
N ASN A 133 4.42 1.77 -10.89
CA ASN A 133 5.53 2.66 -11.24
C ASN A 133 6.88 2.04 -10.89
N ILE A 134 7.04 1.46 -9.69
CA ILE A 134 8.24 0.74 -9.26
C ILE A 134 8.55 -0.41 -10.22
N ASP A 135 7.56 -1.23 -10.57
CA ASP A 135 7.73 -2.35 -11.50
C ASP A 135 8.19 -1.87 -12.88
N SER A 136 7.56 -0.81 -13.39
CA SER A 136 7.93 -0.18 -14.67
C SER A 136 9.37 0.36 -14.65
N MET A 137 9.76 1.04 -13.57
CA MET A 137 11.12 1.57 -13.40
C MET A 137 12.14 0.44 -13.29
N THR A 138 11.83 -0.62 -12.58
CA THR A 138 12.67 -1.81 -12.45
C THR A 138 12.95 -2.44 -13.81
N VAL A 139 11.92 -2.61 -14.65
CA VAL A 139 12.08 -3.12 -16.02
C VAL A 139 12.95 -2.19 -16.88
N LYS A 140 12.78 -0.86 -16.76
CA LYS A 140 13.60 0.12 -17.47
C LYS A 140 15.06 0.08 -17.00
N LEU A 141 15.28 -0.07 -15.71
CA LEU A 141 16.59 -0.19 -15.11
C LEU A 141 17.32 -1.46 -15.58
N ASP A 142 16.62 -2.59 -15.60
CA ASP A 142 17.17 -3.85 -16.08
C ASP A 142 17.55 -3.77 -17.58
N LYS A 143 16.68 -3.18 -18.41
CA LYS A 143 16.99 -2.92 -19.83
C LYS A 143 18.20 -2.02 -19.99
N ALA A 144 18.33 -0.96 -19.19
CA ALA A 144 19.48 -0.06 -19.25
C ALA A 144 20.78 -0.76 -18.81
N LYS A 145 20.72 -1.62 -17.79
CA LYS A 145 21.86 -2.44 -17.33
C LYS A 145 22.27 -3.47 -18.37
N VAL A 146 21.32 -4.16 -19.01
CA VAL A 146 21.59 -5.11 -20.11
C VAL A 146 22.24 -4.38 -21.28
N ALA A 147 21.68 -3.25 -21.72
CA ALA A 147 22.24 -2.46 -22.81
C ALA A 147 23.67 -1.92 -22.50
N ALA A 148 23.93 -1.55 -21.26
CA ALA A 148 25.28 -1.18 -20.82
C ALA A 148 26.22 -2.38 -20.83
N GLY A 149 25.77 -3.56 -20.40
CA GLY A 149 26.51 -4.82 -20.44
C GLY A 149 26.83 -5.23 -21.89
N GLU A 150 25.84 -5.20 -22.80
CA GLU A 150 26.03 -5.50 -24.22
C GLU A 150 27.00 -4.52 -24.88
N LEU A 151 26.93 -3.23 -24.55
CA LEU A 151 27.84 -2.22 -25.08
C LEU A 151 29.27 -2.46 -24.63
N ILE A 152 29.43 -2.88 -23.39
CA ILE A 152 30.72 -3.30 -22.82
C ILE A 152 31.17 -4.58 -23.55
N ALA A 153 30.30 -5.57 -23.75
CA ALA A 153 30.61 -6.86 -24.35
C ALA A 153 31.08 -6.81 -25.82
N ASN A 154 30.78 -5.78 -26.54
CA ASN A 154 31.09 -5.69 -27.99
C ASN A 154 32.44 -5.02 -28.34
N THR A 155 33.29 -4.77 -27.33
CA THR A 155 34.63 -4.18 -27.59
C THR A 155 35.76 -5.20 -27.42
N GLU A 156 36.72 -5.21 -28.37
CA GLU A 156 37.80 -6.24 -28.44
C GLU A 156 38.74 -6.26 -27.22
N GLN A 157 38.78 -5.22 -26.42
CA GLN A 157 39.59 -5.16 -25.17
C GLN A 157 39.04 -6.00 -24.02
N GLU A 158 37.83 -6.48 -24.17
CA GLU A 158 37.04 -7.13 -23.13
C GLU A 158 37.56 -8.44 -22.58
N ARG A 159 38.42 -9.09 -23.26
CA ARG A 159 38.84 -10.44 -22.87
C ARG A 159 39.68 -10.44 -21.61
N ARG A 160 40.35 -9.30 -21.30
CA ARG A 160 41.16 -9.11 -20.05
C ARG A 160 40.32 -8.52 -18.91
N GLU A 161 39.29 -7.77 -19.24
CA GLU A 161 38.42 -7.10 -18.24
C GLU A 161 37.19 -7.95 -17.82
N ARG A 162 36.81 -8.96 -18.61
CA ARG A 162 35.70 -9.89 -18.28
C ARG A 162 35.78 -10.56 -16.91
N GLU A 163 36.97 -10.83 -16.42
CA GLU A 163 37.14 -11.44 -15.08
C GLU A 163 36.86 -10.45 -13.96
N ALA A 164 37.27 -9.20 -14.11
CA ALA A 164 37.02 -8.13 -13.13
C ALA A 164 35.54 -7.66 -13.19
N GLU A 165 34.96 -7.59 -14.39
CA GLU A 165 33.57 -7.19 -14.64
C GLU A 165 32.55 -8.27 -14.25
N ASN A 166 32.86 -9.55 -14.42
CA ASN A 166 32.02 -10.62 -13.91
C ASN A 166 31.79 -10.53 -12.40
N SER A 167 32.77 -10.00 -11.66
CA SER A 167 32.61 -9.74 -10.24
C SER A 167 31.68 -8.52 -9.96
N ALA A 168 31.71 -7.49 -10.82
CA ALA A 168 30.84 -6.31 -10.69
C ALA A 168 29.40 -6.62 -11.15
N LEU A 169 29.24 -7.38 -12.25
CA LEU A 169 27.94 -7.90 -12.70
C LEU A 169 27.32 -8.90 -11.69
N ALA A 170 28.14 -9.76 -11.08
CA ALA A 170 27.71 -10.64 -10.00
C ALA A 170 27.23 -9.84 -8.79
N LYS A 171 27.91 -8.74 -8.44
CA LYS A 171 27.45 -7.82 -7.38
C LYS A 171 26.16 -7.09 -7.78
N ALA A 172 26.05 -6.61 -9.02
CA ALA A 172 24.84 -5.98 -9.51
C ALA A 172 23.64 -6.96 -9.55
N SER A 173 23.89 -8.23 -9.95
CA SER A 173 22.87 -9.27 -9.89
C SER A 173 22.48 -9.64 -8.44
N GLN A 174 23.41 -9.60 -7.50
CA GLN A 174 23.10 -9.75 -6.07
C GLN A 174 22.28 -8.57 -5.53
N TYR A 175 22.55 -7.33 -5.97
CA TYR A 175 21.71 -6.18 -5.63
C TYR A 175 20.33 -6.27 -6.26
N ALA A 176 20.25 -6.67 -7.52
CA ALA A 176 18.95 -6.93 -8.19
C ALA A 176 18.18 -8.08 -7.53
N ALA A 177 18.87 -9.14 -7.09
CA ALA A 177 18.25 -10.24 -6.34
C ALA A 177 17.76 -9.76 -4.96
N ARG A 178 18.58 -9.00 -4.20
CA ARG A 178 18.16 -8.41 -2.92
C ARG A 178 17.00 -7.43 -3.08
N PHE A 179 17.02 -6.63 -4.15
CA PHE A 179 15.93 -5.72 -4.47
C PHE A 179 14.66 -6.50 -4.87
N LYS A 180 14.79 -7.54 -5.70
CA LYS A 180 13.70 -8.47 -6.02
C LYS A 180 13.13 -9.16 -4.78
N ASP A 181 13.97 -9.48 -3.80
CA ASP A 181 13.53 -10.07 -2.54
C ASP A 181 12.85 -9.04 -1.62
N GLN A 182 13.31 -7.77 -1.62
CA GLN A 182 12.61 -6.66 -0.97
C GLN A 182 11.25 -6.39 -1.61
N VAL A 183 11.17 -6.35 -2.95
CA VAL A 183 9.90 -6.22 -3.70
C VAL A 183 9.00 -7.43 -3.46
N LYS A 184 9.54 -8.66 -3.38
CA LYS A 184 8.75 -9.85 -3.01
C LYS A 184 8.27 -9.82 -1.57
N SER A 185 9.03 -9.29 -0.63
CA SER A 185 8.58 -9.13 0.76
C SER A 185 7.47 -8.08 0.86
N LEU A 186 7.59 -6.98 0.10
CA LEU A 186 6.55 -5.97 -0.07
C LEU A 186 5.30 -6.53 -0.77
N ALA A 187 5.47 -7.37 -1.80
CA ALA A 187 4.36 -8.05 -2.48
C ALA A 187 3.63 -9.07 -1.58
N ARG A 188 4.32 -9.68 -0.60
CA ARG A 188 3.68 -10.52 0.43
C ARG A 188 2.84 -9.70 1.41
N SER A 189 3.27 -8.49 1.77
CA SER A 189 2.42 -7.55 2.51
C SER A 189 1.21 -7.09 1.68
N MET A 190 1.33 -6.95 0.35
CA MET A 190 0.20 -6.68 -0.56
C MET A 190 -0.89 -7.75 -0.52
N LEU A 191 -0.55 -9.03 -0.38
CA LEU A 191 -1.56 -10.09 -0.23
C LEU A 191 -2.39 -9.89 1.04
N VAL A 192 -1.78 -9.42 2.12
CA VAL A 192 -2.49 -9.04 3.35
C VAL A 192 -3.42 -7.86 3.08
N PHE A 193 -2.97 -6.82 2.35
CA PHE A 193 -3.80 -5.66 2.00
C PHE A 193 -4.93 -5.98 1.02
N SER A 194 -4.73 -6.89 0.06
CA SER A 194 -5.82 -7.33 -0.82
C SER A 194 -6.93 -8.04 -0.04
N VAL A 195 -6.56 -8.79 0.99
CA VAL A 195 -7.51 -9.43 1.92
C VAL A 195 -8.24 -8.40 2.76
N ILE A 196 -7.54 -7.37 3.27
CA ILE A 196 -8.15 -6.27 4.03
C ILE A 196 -9.10 -5.46 3.13
N THR A 197 -8.69 -5.14 1.90
CA THR A 197 -9.54 -4.41 0.94
C THR A 197 -10.76 -5.23 0.54
N ALA A 198 -10.63 -6.54 0.33
CA ALA A 198 -11.73 -7.46 0.06
C ALA A 198 -12.68 -7.57 1.28
N ALA A 199 -12.12 -7.63 2.50
CA ALA A 199 -12.89 -7.61 3.73
C ALA A 199 -13.69 -6.30 3.89
N LEU A 200 -13.06 -5.14 3.63
CA LEU A 200 -13.72 -3.84 3.65
C LEU A 200 -14.81 -3.71 2.58
N MET A 201 -14.61 -4.28 1.38
CA MET A 201 -15.66 -4.32 0.36
C MET A 201 -16.84 -5.23 0.75
N ALA A 202 -16.56 -6.39 1.33
CA ALA A 202 -17.59 -7.29 1.87
C ALA A 202 -18.39 -6.60 2.98
N LEU A 203 -17.71 -5.89 3.84
CA LEU A 203 -18.27 -5.08 4.91
C LEU A 203 -19.20 -3.99 4.39
N ARG A 204 -18.75 -3.20 3.40
CA ARG A 204 -19.56 -2.19 2.74
C ARG A 204 -20.86 -2.79 2.15
N LYS A 205 -20.78 -4.01 1.62
CA LYS A 205 -21.93 -4.73 1.09
C LYS A 205 -22.92 -5.10 2.21
N GLN A 206 -22.41 -5.53 3.37
CA GLN A 206 -23.24 -5.85 4.55
C GLN A 206 -23.87 -4.59 5.16
N ILE A 207 -23.13 -3.48 5.26
CA ILE A 207 -23.65 -2.19 5.74
C ILE A 207 -24.74 -1.69 4.81
N LYS A 208 -24.55 -1.73 3.48
CA LYS A 208 -25.59 -1.37 2.51
C LYS A 208 -26.84 -2.24 2.63
N ALA A 209 -26.67 -3.54 2.81
CA ALA A 209 -27.78 -4.46 3.01
C ALA A 209 -28.55 -4.17 4.31
N ALA A 210 -27.83 -3.88 5.40
CA ALA A 210 -28.44 -3.55 6.69
C ALA A 210 -29.16 -2.19 6.68
N ILE A 211 -28.64 -1.20 5.94
CA ILE A 211 -29.32 0.10 5.75
C ILE A 211 -30.60 -0.09 4.89
N ALA A 212 -30.54 -0.92 3.83
CA ALA A 212 -31.69 -1.19 2.99
C ALA A 212 -32.83 -1.88 3.77
N THR A 213 -32.49 -2.84 4.63
CA THR A 213 -33.48 -3.52 5.50
C THR A 213 -34.02 -2.63 6.63
N SER A 214 -33.29 -1.58 7.03
CA SER A 214 -33.74 -0.62 8.05
C SER A 214 -34.63 0.49 7.48
N THR A 215 -34.67 0.71 6.16
CA THR A 215 -35.52 1.70 5.50
C THR A 215 -36.86 1.12 5.03
N GLU A 216 -37.03 -0.21 5.05
CA GLU A 216 -38.29 -0.90 4.68
C GLU A 216 -39.13 -1.33 5.89
N ALA A 217 -38.72 -1.01 7.12
CA ALA A 217 -39.42 -1.22 8.38
C ALA A 217 -39.87 0.10 9.00
#